data_073d29ef5e7914064581c40d93867113
#
_entry.id   073d29ef5e7914064581c40d93867113
#
_cell.length_a   1.000
_cell.length_b   1.000
_cell.length_c   1.000
_cell.angle_alpha   90.00
_cell.angle_beta   90.00
_cell.angle_gamma   90.00
#
_symmetry.space_group_name_H-M   'P 1'
#
loop_
_entity.id
_entity.type
_entity.pdbx_description
1 polymer ?
#
loop_
_entity_poly.entity_id
_entity_poly.type
_entity_poly.pdbx_seq_one_letter_code
_entity_poly.pdbx_strand_id
1 'polypeptide(L)'
;MTIKDIAKISGVSVSTVSRVLNNHPDVSEDVRRKVMAVVEEYNYIPNNSARDLVKIRSDAIGLVVRGVSNSFYTDIIRSIEKSIDAAGYTMVMRHIASCDDEVKCGAEMEREKRLRGIVFLGGCHDYTKERIKLLNVPFVCCSYTNRYGNLDDDEYSSVSIADEDEAYKAVNELYRNGHRRIAALISTPDDWSISQLRYRGYRRALEEHGLPFDESLVVSAGSFSIKDAYAAMKEQLNRNSD
;
A
#
# COMPACT_ATOMS: atom_id res chain seq x y z
N MET A 1 2.86 10.80 34.23
CA MET A 1 1.72 10.23 34.99
C MET A 1 1.39 8.84 34.45
N THR A 2 1.05 7.91 35.29
CA THR A 2 0.75 6.51 34.96
C THR A 2 -0.72 6.17 35.30
N ILE A 3 -1.24 5.06 34.79
CA ILE A 3 -2.58 4.57 35.15
C ILE A 3 -2.71 4.32 36.68
N LYS A 4 -1.62 3.99 37.36
CA LYS A 4 -1.60 3.81 38.82
C LYS A 4 -1.79 5.15 39.54
N ASP A 5 -1.26 6.24 39.01
CA ASP A 5 -1.44 7.57 39.58
C ASP A 5 -2.88 8.03 39.40
N ILE A 6 -3.49 7.83 38.22
CA ILE A 6 -4.90 8.11 37.99
C ILE A 6 -5.79 7.32 38.94
N ALA A 7 -5.52 6.03 39.15
CA ALA A 7 -6.27 5.18 40.07
C ALA A 7 -6.20 5.71 41.50
N LYS A 8 -4.98 6.12 41.97
CA LYS A 8 -4.76 6.69 43.31
C LYS A 8 -5.53 8.00 43.48
N ILE A 9 -5.45 8.92 42.52
CA ILE A 9 -6.12 10.25 42.60
C ILE A 9 -7.63 10.07 42.52
N SER A 10 -8.14 9.20 41.65
CA SER A 10 -9.58 8.93 41.52
C SER A 10 -10.13 8.07 42.65
N GLY A 11 -9.29 7.49 43.54
CA GLY A 11 -9.70 6.61 44.61
C GLY A 11 -10.37 5.32 44.20
N VAL A 12 -9.95 4.77 43.02
CA VAL A 12 -10.48 3.50 42.46
C VAL A 12 -9.32 2.56 42.12
N SER A 13 -9.64 1.31 41.80
CA SER A 13 -8.61 0.34 41.39
C SER A 13 -8.11 0.63 39.97
N VAL A 14 -6.88 0.19 39.67
CA VAL A 14 -6.28 0.28 38.32
C VAL A 14 -7.17 -0.43 37.28
N SER A 15 -7.79 -1.56 37.66
CA SER A 15 -8.74 -2.28 36.78
C SER A 15 -9.98 -1.45 36.49
N THR A 16 -10.49 -0.69 37.48
CA THR A 16 -11.62 0.22 37.29
C THR A 16 -11.27 1.35 36.34
N VAL A 17 -10.11 2.00 36.51
CA VAL A 17 -9.63 3.03 35.58
C VAL A 17 -9.53 2.45 34.16
N SER A 18 -8.96 1.27 34.00
CA SER A 18 -8.86 0.60 32.70
C SER A 18 -10.22 0.35 32.08
N ARG A 19 -11.23 -0.09 32.84
CA ARG A 19 -12.61 -0.29 32.36
C ARG A 19 -13.26 1.03 31.93
N VAL A 20 -13.06 2.12 32.69
CA VAL A 20 -13.56 3.46 32.31
C VAL A 20 -12.96 3.91 30.98
N LEU A 21 -11.64 3.84 30.84
CA LEU A 21 -10.93 4.24 29.62
C LEU A 21 -11.31 3.41 28.39
N ASN A 22 -11.80 2.19 28.62
CA ASN A 22 -12.29 1.29 27.56
C ASN A 22 -13.81 1.31 27.37
N ASN A 23 -14.52 2.27 27.97
CA ASN A 23 -15.98 2.37 27.89
C ASN A 23 -16.73 1.08 28.27
N HIS A 24 -16.21 0.32 29.24
CA HIS A 24 -16.83 -0.94 29.65
C HIS A 24 -18.21 -0.67 30.27
N PRO A 25 -19.26 -1.44 29.92
CA PRO A 25 -20.63 -1.21 30.39
C PRO A 25 -20.79 -1.42 31.91
N ASP A 26 -19.95 -2.23 32.54
CA ASP A 26 -20.05 -2.58 33.97
C ASP A 26 -19.59 -1.47 34.93
N VAL A 27 -19.29 -0.28 34.43
CA VAL A 27 -18.85 0.84 35.29
C VAL A 27 -19.98 1.85 35.42
N SER A 28 -20.30 2.20 36.68
CA SER A 28 -21.35 3.19 36.97
C SER A 28 -20.95 4.58 36.43
N GLU A 29 -21.93 5.38 36.03
CA GLU A 29 -21.72 6.73 35.50
C GLU A 29 -20.99 7.66 36.49
N ASP A 30 -21.20 7.50 37.79
CA ASP A 30 -20.53 8.31 38.81
C ASP A 30 -19.02 8.00 38.86
N VAL A 31 -18.64 6.72 38.78
CA VAL A 31 -17.24 6.31 38.73
C VAL A 31 -16.62 6.76 37.41
N ARG A 32 -17.34 6.65 36.31
CA ARG A 32 -16.89 7.11 34.99
C ARG A 32 -16.58 8.60 35.01
N ARG A 33 -17.52 9.43 35.48
CA ARG A 33 -17.33 10.88 35.57
C ARG A 33 -16.12 11.23 36.43
N LYS A 34 -15.97 10.59 37.58
CA LYS A 34 -14.87 10.83 38.53
C LYS A 34 -13.50 10.53 37.91
N VAL A 35 -13.36 9.41 37.23
CA VAL A 35 -12.09 9.01 36.58
C VAL A 35 -11.79 9.92 35.38
N MET A 36 -12.82 10.22 34.54
CA MET A 36 -12.61 11.07 33.36
C MET A 36 -12.23 12.51 33.76
N ALA A 37 -12.80 13.06 34.82
CA ALA A 37 -12.39 14.36 35.33
C ALA A 37 -10.88 14.42 35.70
N VAL A 38 -10.36 13.38 36.34
CA VAL A 38 -8.92 13.28 36.65
C VAL A 38 -8.09 13.09 35.39
N VAL A 39 -8.56 12.30 34.43
CA VAL A 39 -7.88 12.10 33.14
C VAL A 39 -7.75 13.42 32.37
N GLU A 40 -8.82 14.24 32.32
CA GLU A 40 -8.83 15.56 31.68
C GLU A 40 -7.97 16.58 32.44
N GLU A 41 -8.10 16.67 33.77
CA GLU A 41 -7.33 17.61 34.59
C GLU A 41 -5.82 17.44 34.41
N TYR A 42 -5.37 16.19 34.32
CA TYR A 42 -3.94 15.88 34.21
C TYR A 42 -3.49 15.60 32.79
N ASN A 43 -4.33 15.79 31.77
CA ASN A 43 -4.05 15.48 30.36
C ASN A 43 -3.42 14.07 30.21
N TYR A 44 -3.97 13.09 30.94
CA TYR A 44 -3.44 11.73 30.90
C TYR A 44 -3.74 11.03 29.60
N ILE A 45 -2.69 10.65 28.89
CA ILE A 45 -2.79 9.84 27.66
C ILE A 45 -2.51 8.37 28.04
N PRO A 46 -3.48 7.44 27.82
CA PRO A 46 -3.27 6.02 28.08
C PRO A 46 -2.09 5.46 27.27
N ASN A 47 -1.19 4.76 27.95
CA ASN A 47 -0.10 4.06 27.28
C ASN A 47 -0.62 2.76 26.67
N ASN A 48 -0.90 2.75 25.38
CA ASN A 48 -1.38 1.59 24.65
C ASN A 48 -0.34 0.45 24.57
N SER A 49 0.95 0.74 24.71
CA SER A 49 2.01 -0.27 24.66
C SER A 49 1.89 -1.33 25.78
N ALA A 50 1.40 -0.94 26.97
CA ALA A 50 1.15 -1.89 28.07
C ALA A 50 -0.10 -2.76 27.82
N ARG A 51 -1.03 -2.27 27.02
CA ARG A 51 -2.26 -2.96 26.63
C ARG A 51 -1.97 -3.98 25.52
N ASP A 52 -1.07 -3.64 24.59
CA ASP A 52 -0.68 -4.49 23.46
C ASP A 52 0.14 -5.70 23.92
N LEU A 53 0.78 -5.64 25.09
CA LEU A 53 1.48 -6.78 25.69
C LEU A 53 0.55 -7.93 26.09
N VAL A 54 -0.74 -7.64 26.36
CA VAL A 54 -1.74 -8.63 26.79
C VAL A 54 -2.56 -9.15 25.63
N LYS A 55 -2.68 -8.40 24.51
CA LYS A 55 -3.40 -8.84 23.32
C LYS A 55 -2.55 -9.79 22.49
N ILE A 56 -3.10 -10.95 22.13
CA ILE A 56 -2.46 -11.93 21.23
C ILE A 56 -2.30 -11.33 19.82
N ARG A 57 -3.18 -10.41 19.42
CA ARG A 57 -3.13 -9.65 18.16
C ARG A 57 -3.42 -8.17 18.43
N SER A 58 -2.74 -7.27 17.75
CA SER A 58 -3.08 -5.84 17.77
C SER A 58 -4.26 -5.57 16.81
N ASP A 59 -4.94 -4.44 16.98
CA ASP A 59 -5.96 -3.98 16.03
C ASP A 59 -5.28 -3.13 14.93
N ALA A 60 -4.21 -3.67 14.31
CA ALA A 60 -3.40 -2.98 13.33
C ALA A 60 -3.37 -3.72 11.99
N ILE A 61 -3.44 -2.94 10.91
CA ILE A 61 -3.26 -3.39 9.53
C ILE A 61 -1.96 -2.77 9.00
N GLY A 62 -1.12 -3.59 8.40
CA GLY A 62 0.11 -3.14 7.75
C GLY A 62 -0.16 -2.61 6.35
N LEU A 63 0.50 -1.52 5.98
CA LEU A 63 0.56 -1.04 4.61
C LEU A 63 2.04 -0.95 4.20
N VAL A 64 2.47 -1.83 3.30
CA VAL A 64 3.81 -1.80 2.72
C VAL A 64 3.73 -1.13 1.36
N VAL A 65 4.44 -0.01 1.19
CA VAL A 65 4.42 0.79 -0.05
C VAL A 65 5.77 0.69 -0.73
N ARG A 66 5.78 0.19 -1.95
CA ARG A 66 6.98 0.14 -2.81
C ARG A 66 7.04 1.38 -3.69
N GLY A 67 8.16 2.11 -3.62
CA GLY A 67 8.38 3.30 -4.46
C GLY A 67 7.71 4.56 -3.92
N VAL A 68 8.33 5.18 -2.92
CA VAL A 68 7.85 6.34 -2.15
C VAL A 68 7.56 7.59 -3.01
N SER A 69 8.26 7.74 -4.14
CA SER A 69 8.17 8.94 -4.98
C SER A 69 7.01 8.93 -5.99
N ASN A 70 6.19 7.89 -6.01
CA ASN A 70 5.06 7.80 -6.93
C ASN A 70 3.84 8.53 -6.37
N SER A 71 3.57 9.73 -6.87
CA SER A 71 2.43 10.56 -6.47
C SER A 71 1.06 9.87 -6.72
N PHE A 72 1.01 8.90 -7.64
CA PHE A 72 -0.16 8.07 -7.90
C PHE A 72 -0.67 7.35 -6.64
N TYR A 73 0.25 6.98 -5.73
CA TYR A 73 -0.14 6.27 -4.51
C TYR A 73 -0.75 7.15 -3.42
N THR A 74 -0.62 8.47 -3.50
CA THR A 74 -1.06 9.38 -2.43
C THR A 74 -2.56 9.25 -2.13
N ASP A 75 -3.40 9.26 -3.16
CA ASP A 75 -4.85 9.16 -2.98
C ASP A 75 -5.29 7.73 -2.61
N ILE A 76 -4.56 6.72 -3.08
CA ILE A 76 -4.78 5.32 -2.71
C ILE A 76 -4.47 5.13 -1.22
N ILE A 77 -3.33 5.62 -0.74
CA ILE A 77 -2.93 5.54 0.69
C ILE A 77 -3.99 6.22 1.55
N ARG A 78 -4.43 7.43 1.19
CA ARG A 78 -5.47 8.16 1.92
C ARG A 78 -6.80 7.40 1.97
N SER A 79 -7.17 6.75 0.87
CA SER A 79 -8.39 5.95 0.80
C SER A 79 -8.30 4.69 1.68
N ILE A 80 -7.15 4.02 1.68
CA ILE A 80 -6.87 2.86 2.53
C ILE A 80 -6.91 3.27 4.00
N GLU A 81 -6.21 4.33 4.38
CA GLU A 81 -6.20 4.87 5.75
C GLU A 81 -7.60 5.15 6.25
N LYS A 82 -8.39 5.91 5.48
CA LYS A 82 -9.79 6.22 5.84
C LYS A 82 -10.65 4.97 6.04
N SER A 83 -10.44 3.95 5.22
CA SER A 83 -11.20 2.69 5.31
C SER A 83 -10.79 1.86 6.52
N ILE A 84 -9.50 1.82 6.84
CA ILE A 84 -8.94 1.14 8.01
C ILE A 84 -9.45 1.80 9.29
N ASP A 85 -9.41 3.14 9.38
CA ASP A 85 -9.92 3.90 10.52
C ASP A 85 -11.42 3.72 10.72
N ALA A 86 -12.19 3.79 9.63
CA ALA A 86 -13.64 3.56 9.68
C ALA A 86 -14.03 2.16 10.17
N ALA A 87 -13.17 1.17 9.94
CA ALA A 87 -13.32 -0.19 10.43
C ALA A 87 -12.80 -0.39 11.87
N GLY A 88 -12.31 0.67 12.53
CA GLY A 88 -11.79 0.62 13.90
C GLY A 88 -10.40 0.02 14.05
N TYR A 89 -9.64 -0.05 12.96
CA TYR A 89 -8.24 -0.51 12.97
C TYR A 89 -7.27 0.66 12.91
N THR A 90 -6.01 0.40 13.24
CA THR A 90 -4.90 1.35 13.10
C THR A 90 -4.05 0.97 11.91
N MET A 91 -3.73 1.93 11.04
CA MET A 91 -2.79 1.70 9.95
C MET A 91 -1.34 1.86 10.42
N VAL A 92 -0.49 0.88 10.10
CA VAL A 92 0.96 0.95 10.28
C VAL A 92 1.61 0.88 8.91
N MET A 93 2.23 1.96 8.47
CA MET A 93 2.80 2.06 7.13
C MET A 93 4.33 1.92 7.17
N ARG A 94 4.89 1.22 6.18
CA ARG A 94 6.32 1.15 5.90
C ARG A 94 6.57 1.35 4.41
N HIS A 95 7.48 2.25 4.10
CA HIS A 95 7.99 2.44 2.75
C HIS A 95 9.22 1.58 2.52
N ILE A 96 9.31 1.01 1.32
CA ILE A 96 10.45 0.21 0.87
C ILE A 96 10.96 0.71 -0.48
N ALA A 97 12.22 0.46 -0.77
CA ALA A 97 12.79 0.74 -2.08
C ALA A 97 12.27 -0.26 -3.14
N SER A 98 12.41 0.08 -4.41
CA SER A 98 11.95 -0.77 -5.51
C SER A 98 12.67 -2.13 -5.60
N CYS A 99 13.87 -2.24 -5.04
CA CYS A 99 14.67 -3.47 -4.99
C CYS A 99 14.46 -4.31 -3.73
N ASP A 100 13.71 -3.80 -2.72
CA ASP A 100 13.48 -4.51 -1.47
C ASP A 100 12.41 -5.60 -1.62
N ASP A 101 12.44 -6.59 -0.72
CA ASP A 101 11.45 -7.65 -0.65
C ASP A 101 10.27 -7.24 0.24
N GLU A 102 9.13 -6.90 -0.37
CA GLU A 102 7.92 -6.48 0.34
C GLU A 102 7.32 -7.59 1.21
N VAL A 103 7.40 -8.86 0.79
CA VAL A 103 6.84 -9.97 1.58
C VAL A 103 7.65 -10.17 2.85
N LYS A 104 8.98 -10.11 2.75
CA LYS A 104 9.87 -10.15 3.92
C LYS A 104 9.61 -8.96 4.85
N CYS A 105 9.51 -7.75 4.29
CA CYS A 105 9.18 -6.55 5.05
C CYS A 105 7.82 -6.68 5.76
N GLY A 106 6.80 -7.18 5.07
CA GLY A 106 5.48 -7.44 5.63
C GLY A 106 5.52 -8.45 6.78
N ALA A 107 6.28 -9.54 6.63
CA ALA A 107 6.46 -10.56 7.67
C ALA A 107 7.19 -10.02 8.91
N GLU A 108 8.17 -9.14 8.72
CA GLU A 108 8.84 -8.44 9.84
C GLU A 108 7.85 -7.52 10.58
N MET A 109 7.09 -6.70 9.83
CA MET A 109 6.06 -5.83 10.41
C MET A 109 4.97 -6.63 11.15
N GLU A 110 4.53 -7.76 10.57
CA GLU A 110 3.57 -8.65 11.20
C GLU A 110 4.03 -9.08 12.59
N ARG A 111 5.27 -9.56 12.70
CA ARG A 111 5.84 -10.02 13.97
C ARG A 111 6.05 -8.89 14.97
N GLU A 112 6.60 -7.75 14.51
CA GLU A 112 6.86 -6.57 15.35
C GLU A 112 5.58 -5.94 15.90
N LYS A 113 4.55 -5.82 15.07
CA LYS A 113 3.32 -5.08 15.36
C LYS A 113 2.12 -5.99 15.60
N ARG A 114 2.27 -7.32 15.45
CA ARG A 114 1.19 -8.32 15.60
C ARG A 114 -0.01 -8.01 14.71
N LEU A 115 0.26 -7.66 13.45
CA LEU A 115 -0.73 -7.21 12.48
C LEU A 115 -1.85 -8.24 12.29
N ARG A 116 -3.04 -7.77 11.91
CA ARG A 116 -4.17 -8.60 11.52
C ARG A 116 -4.21 -8.92 10.02
N GLY A 117 -3.59 -8.10 9.22
CA GLY A 117 -3.51 -8.25 7.79
C GLY A 117 -2.54 -7.24 7.20
N ILE A 118 -2.22 -7.40 5.92
CA ILE A 118 -1.25 -6.55 5.23
C ILE A 118 -1.82 -6.15 3.88
N VAL A 119 -1.66 -4.89 3.52
CA VAL A 119 -1.86 -4.38 2.16
C VAL A 119 -0.48 -4.11 1.56
N PHE A 120 -0.19 -4.73 0.43
CA PHE A 120 0.98 -4.44 -0.38
C PHE A 120 0.58 -3.49 -1.49
N LEU A 121 1.12 -2.29 -1.52
CA LEU A 121 0.86 -1.28 -2.54
C LEU A 121 2.06 -1.13 -3.47
N GLY A 122 1.89 -1.53 -4.74
CA GLY A 122 2.95 -1.51 -5.74
C GLY A 122 4.01 -2.57 -5.51
N GLY A 123 3.65 -3.83 -5.53
CA GLY A 123 4.54 -4.99 -5.34
C GLY A 123 5.06 -5.61 -6.64
N CYS A 124 5.73 -6.74 -6.50
CA CYS A 124 6.11 -7.62 -7.60
C CYS A 124 4.91 -8.48 -8.01
N HIS A 125 4.92 -8.95 -9.25
CA HIS A 125 3.84 -9.76 -9.81
C HIS A 125 4.16 -11.27 -9.82
N ASP A 126 5.16 -11.70 -9.05
CA ASP A 126 5.80 -13.01 -9.11
C ASP A 126 5.81 -13.75 -7.77
N TYR A 127 4.81 -13.54 -6.94
CA TYR A 127 4.74 -14.21 -5.63
C TYR A 127 4.57 -15.73 -5.82
N THR A 128 5.37 -16.47 -5.05
CA THR A 128 5.27 -17.92 -4.99
C THR A 128 4.65 -18.39 -3.68
N LYS A 129 4.08 -19.61 -3.69
CA LYS A 129 3.52 -20.25 -2.50
C LYS A 129 4.55 -20.36 -1.37
N GLU A 130 5.83 -20.59 -1.71
CA GLU A 130 6.93 -20.65 -0.76
C GLU A 130 7.21 -19.29 -0.12
N ARG A 131 7.17 -18.23 -0.92
CA ARG A 131 7.47 -16.86 -0.47
C ARG A 131 6.40 -16.34 0.48
N ILE A 132 5.13 -16.57 0.18
CA ILE A 132 4.02 -16.12 1.05
C ILE A 132 3.88 -16.90 2.36
N LYS A 133 4.50 -18.10 2.50
CA LYS A 133 4.57 -18.82 3.78
C LYS A 133 5.27 -18.04 4.90
N LEU A 134 5.99 -16.98 4.59
CA LEU A 134 6.54 -16.06 5.59
C LEU A 134 5.47 -15.28 6.34
N LEU A 135 4.28 -15.12 5.75
CA LEU A 135 3.13 -14.40 6.31
C LEU A 135 2.21 -15.38 7.05
N ASN A 136 1.71 -14.98 8.23
CA ASN A 136 0.70 -15.72 9.00
C ASN A 136 -0.64 -14.97 9.07
N VAL A 137 -0.77 -13.90 8.29
CA VAL A 137 -1.98 -13.08 8.19
C VAL A 137 -2.40 -12.93 6.73
N PRO A 138 -3.69 -12.71 6.46
CA PRO A 138 -4.15 -12.45 5.10
C PRO A 138 -3.52 -11.18 4.54
N PHE A 139 -3.36 -11.14 3.22
CA PHE A 139 -2.83 -9.98 2.53
C PHE A 139 -3.61 -9.64 1.26
N VAL A 140 -3.49 -8.38 0.84
CA VAL A 140 -4.11 -7.85 -0.37
C VAL A 140 -3.02 -7.18 -1.23
N CYS A 141 -2.97 -7.54 -2.50
CA CYS A 141 -2.18 -6.84 -3.51
C CYS A 141 -2.98 -5.64 -4.03
N CYS A 142 -2.47 -4.42 -3.87
CA CYS A 142 -3.12 -3.20 -4.32
C CYS A 142 -2.31 -2.56 -5.46
N SER A 143 -2.99 -2.20 -6.55
CA SER A 143 -2.41 -1.69 -7.79
C SER A 143 -1.63 -2.72 -8.62
N TYR A 144 -1.74 -4.00 -8.31
CA TYR A 144 -1.14 -5.09 -9.08
C TYR A 144 -1.79 -6.44 -8.77
N THR A 145 -1.51 -7.44 -9.60
CA THR A 145 -1.93 -8.85 -9.43
C THR A 145 -0.71 -9.77 -9.49
N ASN A 146 -0.85 -11.00 -9.01
CA ASN A 146 0.22 -12.02 -9.07
C ASN A 146 0.29 -12.72 -10.44
N ARG A 147 0.42 -11.94 -11.54
CA ARG A 147 0.31 -12.46 -12.91
C ARG A 147 1.42 -13.44 -13.32
N TYR A 148 2.59 -13.32 -12.72
CA TYR A 148 3.77 -14.10 -13.07
C TYR A 148 4.18 -15.10 -11.97
N GLY A 149 3.44 -15.12 -10.87
CA GLY A 149 3.66 -16.06 -9.77
C GLY A 149 2.81 -17.33 -9.90
N ASN A 150 2.78 -18.13 -8.85
CA ASN A 150 2.05 -19.39 -8.80
C ASN A 150 1.04 -19.49 -7.65
N LEU A 151 0.50 -18.34 -7.20
CA LEU A 151 -0.57 -18.32 -6.22
C LEU A 151 -1.91 -18.65 -6.89
N ASP A 152 -2.74 -19.40 -6.18
CA ASP A 152 -4.13 -19.64 -6.58
C ASP A 152 -5.02 -18.45 -6.16
N ASP A 153 -6.18 -18.31 -6.78
CA ASP A 153 -7.09 -17.16 -6.56
C ASP A 153 -7.64 -17.07 -5.13
N ASP A 154 -7.58 -18.16 -4.36
CA ASP A 154 -8.01 -18.23 -2.96
C ASP A 154 -6.88 -17.92 -1.96
N GLU A 155 -5.63 -17.84 -2.40
CA GLU A 155 -4.48 -17.60 -1.54
C GLU A 155 -4.23 -16.11 -1.27
N TYR A 156 -4.82 -15.20 -2.07
CA TYR A 156 -4.67 -13.76 -1.90
C TYR A 156 -5.87 -13.00 -2.47
N SER A 157 -5.98 -11.73 -2.11
CA SER A 157 -6.91 -10.80 -2.75
C SER A 157 -6.13 -9.73 -3.52
N SER A 158 -6.71 -9.22 -4.61
CA SER A 158 -6.10 -8.13 -5.37
C SER A 158 -7.12 -7.07 -5.78
N VAL A 159 -6.66 -5.83 -5.84
CA VAL A 159 -7.37 -4.68 -6.41
C VAL A 159 -6.44 -4.00 -7.39
N SER A 160 -6.72 -4.11 -8.68
CA SER A 160 -5.88 -3.55 -9.74
C SER A 160 -6.72 -3.15 -10.95
N ILE A 161 -6.08 -2.48 -11.89
CA ILE A 161 -6.61 -2.25 -13.23
C ILE A 161 -6.00 -3.26 -14.21
N ALA A 162 -6.67 -3.46 -15.35
CA ALA A 162 -6.16 -4.30 -16.43
C ALA A 162 -5.12 -3.52 -17.25
N ASP A 163 -3.91 -3.31 -16.72
CA ASP A 163 -2.89 -2.42 -17.27
C ASP A 163 -2.58 -2.65 -18.76
N GLU A 164 -2.56 -3.90 -19.20
CA GLU A 164 -2.34 -4.25 -20.61
C GLU A 164 -3.50 -3.76 -21.49
N ASP A 165 -4.75 -3.98 -21.07
CA ASP A 165 -5.93 -3.55 -21.83
C ASP A 165 -6.11 -2.03 -21.78
N GLU A 166 -5.79 -1.38 -20.68
CA GLU A 166 -5.89 0.08 -20.60
C GLU A 166 -4.82 0.77 -21.45
N ALA A 167 -3.61 0.23 -21.51
CA ALA A 167 -2.59 0.72 -22.43
C ALA A 167 -2.99 0.49 -23.91
N TYR A 168 -3.55 -0.67 -24.22
CA TYR A 168 -4.12 -0.95 -25.54
C TYR A 168 -5.21 0.07 -25.92
N LYS A 169 -6.14 0.36 -25.02
CA LYS A 169 -7.19 1.37 -25.25
C LYS A 169 -6.61 2.77 -25.48
N ALA A 170 -5.60 3.17 -24.70
CA ALA A 170 -4.94 4.46 -24.85
C ALA A 170 -4.30 4.62 -26.24
N VAL A 171 -3.60 3.60 -26.71
CA VAL A 171 -2.99 3.62 -28.05
C VAL A 171 -4.08 3.63 -29.16
N ASN A 172 -5.17 2.87 -28.98
CA ASN A 172 -6.30 2.91 -29.90
C ASN A 172 -6.92 4.30 -30.00
N GLU A 173 -7.02 5.01 -28.89
CA GLU A 173 -7.55 6.38 -28.90
C GLU A 173 -6.64 7.33 -29.67
N LEU A 174 -5.32 7.22 -29.50
CA LEU A 174 -4.36 7.97 -30.31
C LEU A 174 -4.47 7.64 -31.80
N TYR A 175 -4.60 6.36 -32.15
CA TYR A 175 -4.80 5.94 -33.53
C TYR A 175 -6.08 6.50 -34.14
N ARG A 176 -7.20 6.48 -33.41
CA ARG A 176 -8.50 7.06 -33.85
C ARG A 176 -8.40 8.55 -34.10
N ASN A 177 -7.56 9.25 -33.32
CA ASN A 177 -7.29 10.67 -33.49
C ASN A 177 -6.25 10.97 -34.58
N GLY A 178 -5.89 9.99 -35.41
CA GLY A 178 -5.02 10.17 -36.57
C GLY A 178 -3.53 10.00 -36.32
N HIS A 179 -3.09 9.72 -35.10
CA HIS A 179 -1.68 9.47 -34.80
C HIS A 179 -1.24 8.13 -35.41
N ARG A 180 -0.05 8.09 -35.99
CA ARG A 180 0.53 6.91 -36.62
C ARG A 180 1.93 6.59 -36.10
N ARG A 181 2.63 7.59 -35.57
CA ARG A 181 3.90 7.45 -34.83
C ARG A 181 3.62 7.70 -33.37
N ILE A 182 3.53 6.63 -32.60
CA ILE A 182 3.13 6.66 -31.17
C ILE A 182 4.32 6.14 -30.35
N ALA A 183 4.81 6.96 -29.42
CA ALA A 183 5.89 6.59 -28.53
C ALA A 183 5.33 5.97 -27.22
N ALA A 184 6.12 5.11 -26.59
CA ALA A 184 5.86 4.57 -25.27
C ALA A 184 6.98 4.97 -24.32
N LEU A 185 6.62 5.56 -23.18
CA LEU A 185 7.53 5.79 -22.05
C LEU A 185 7.30 4.70 -21.01
N ILE A 186 8.31 3.91 -20.74
CA ILE A 186 8.26 2.75 -19.84
C ILE A 186 9.36 2.86 -18.78
N SER A 187 9.27 2.08 -17.69
CA SER A 187 10.38 1.99 -16.72
C SER A 187 11.56 1.24 -17.32
N THR A 188 11.41 -0.06 -17.51
CA THR A 188 12.38 -0.92 -18.19
C THR A 188 11.63 -1.94 -19.06
N PRO A 189 12.20 -2.39 -20.20
CA PRO A 189 11.54 -3.37 -21.07
C PRO A 189 11.36 -4.76 -20.44
N ASP A 190 12.25 -5.16 -19.54
CA ASP A 190 12.40 -6.53 -19.04
C ASP A 190 11.99 -6.71 -17.59
N ASP A 191 11.33 -5.72 -16.99
CA ASP A 191 10.84 -5.86 -15.61
C ASP A 191 9.49 -6.61 -15.56
N TRP A 192 9.35 -7.46 -14.56
CA TRP A 192 8.11 -8.17 -14.24
C TRP A 192 7.11 -7.24 -13.54
N SER A 193 6.89 -6.06 -14.12
CA SER A 193 6.12 -4.97 -13.53
C SER A 193 4.91 -4.56 -14.36
N ILE A 194 4.18 -3.59 -13.85
CA ILE A 194 3.10 -2.88 -14.56
C ILE A 194 3.60 -2.32 -15.90
N SER A 195 4.86 -1.86 -15.96
CA SER A 195 5.44 -1.30 -17.18
C SER A 195 5.44 -2.30 -18.32
N GLN A 196 5.81 -3.55 -18.04
CA GLN A 196 5.79 -4.63 -19.03
C GLN A 196 4.38 -4.93 -19.53
N LEU A 197 3.37 -4.89 -18.65
CA LEU A 197 1.98 -5.09 -19.05
C LEU A 197 1.52 -3.97 -19.99
N ARG A 198 1.80 -2.73 -19.66
CA ARG A 198 1.48 -1.55 -20.49
C ARG A 198 2.20 -1.60 -21.84
N TYR A 199 3.47 -2.01 -21.83
CA TYR A 199 4.24 -2.21 -23.05
C TYR A 199 3.63 -3.28 -23.97
N ARG A 200 3.13 -4.39 -23.42
CA ARG A 200 2.41 -5.41 -24.18
C ARG A 200 1.13 -4.86 -24.83
N GLY A 201 0.36 -4.08 -24.05
CA GLY A 201 -0.85 -3.42 -24.57
C GLY A 201 -0.53 -2.45 -25.72
N TYR A 202 0.54 -1.67 -25.58
CA TYR A 202 1.05 -0.80 -26.63
C TYR A 202 1.41 -1.60 -27.90
N ARG A 203 2.22 -2.66 -27.75
CA ARG A 203 2.64 -3.52 -28.87
C ARG A 203 1.45 -4.15 -29.59
N ARG A 204 0.51 -4.70 -28.84
CA ARG A 204 -0.72 -5.30 -29.36
C ARG A 204 -1.53 -4.32 -30.20
N ALA A 205 -1.67 -3.08 -29.72
CA ALA A 205 -2.42 -2.07 -30.48
C ALA A 205 -1.74 -1.67 -31.80
N LEU A 206 -0.41 -1.53 -31.80
CA LEU A 206 0.32 -1.25 -33.04
C LEU A 206 0.15 -2.37 -34.06
N GLU A 207 0.28 -3.62 -33.64
CA GLU A 207 0.17 -4.80 -34.48
C GLU A 207 -1.25 -4.90 -35.10
N GLU A 208 -2.28 -4.73 -34.27
CA GLU A 208 -3.69 -4.81 -34.73
C GLU A 208 -4.03 -3.74 -35.79
N HIS A 209 -3.44 -2.56 -35.67
CA HIS A 209 -3.63 -1.47 -36.63
C HIS A 209 -2.64 -1.49 -37.82
N GLY A 210 -1.78 -2.51 -37.90
CA GLY A 210 -0.75 -2.60 -38.95
C GLY A 210 0.27 -1.46 -38.88
N LEU A 211 0.46 -0.83 -37.75
CA LEU A 211 1.47 0.21 -37.55
C LEU A 211 2.85 -0.44 -37.36
N PRO A 212 3.91 0.09 -38.03
CA PRO A 212 5.25 -0.44 -37.85
C PRO A 212 5.71 -0.22 -36.39
N PHE A 213 6.27 -1.26 -35.81
CA PHE A 213 6.97 -1.11 -34.53
C PHE A 213 8.32 -0.46 -34.78
N ASP A 214 8.57 0.65 -34.11
CA ASP A 214 9.82 1.40 -34.13
C ASP A 214 10.41 1.42 -32.72
N GLU A 215 11.51 0.68 -32.50
CA GLU A 215 12.16 0.59 -31.21
C GLU A 215 12.65 1.96 -30.70
N SER A 216 12.98 2.89 -31.62
CA SER A 216 13.41 4.24 -31.27
C SER A 216 12.31 5.07 -30.59
N LEU A 217 11.04 4.65 -30.69
CA LEU A 217 9.91 5.26 -30.03
C LEU A 217 9.61 4.65 -28.64
N VAL A 218 10.37 3.64 -28.23
CA VAL A 218 10.26 3.04 -26.88
C VAL A 218 11.31 3.68 -25.97
N VAL A 219 10.85 4.56 -25.08
CA VAL A 219 11.72 5.33 -24.19
C VAL A 219 11.75 4.67 -22.83
N SER A 220 12.92 4.20 -22.40
CA SER A 220 13.12 3.65 -21.07
C SER A 220 13.58 4.72 -20.09
N ALA A 221 12.82 4.94 -19.02
CA ALA A 221 13.19 5.86 -17.96
C ALA A 221 14.02 5.18 -16.84
N GLY A 222 14.13 3.85 -16.83
CA GLY A 222 14.84 3.09 -15.80
C GLY A 222 14.12 3.05 -14.45
N SER A 223 13.12 3.90 -14.22
CA SER A 223 12.35 3.98 -12.98
C SER A 223 10.97 4.60 -13.20
N PHE A 224 10.15 4.63 -12.13
CA PHE A 224 8.87 5.38 -12.10
C PHE A 224 9.00 6.79 -11.52
N SER A 225 10.22 7.33 -11.42
CA SER A 225 10.42 8.69 -10.91
C SER A 225 10.12 9.74 -11.97
N ILE A 226 9.51 10.85 -11.56
CA ILE A 226 9.23 12.00 -12.45
C ILE A 226 10.53 12.55 -13.06
N LYS A 227 11.61 12.59 -12.27
CA LYS A 227 12.92 13.11 -12.71
C LYS A 227 13.50 12.27 -13.85
N ASP A 228 13.49 10.93 -13.70
CA ASP A 228 14.06 10.04 -14.69
C ASP A 228 13.20 10.00 -15.97
N ALA A 229 11.86 9.99 -15.82
CA ALA A 229 10.93 10.10 -16.93
C ALA A 229 11.12 11.41 -17.72
N TYR A 230 11.28 12.54 -17.02
CA TYR A 230 11.56 13.83 -17.66
C TYR A 230 12.90 13.83 -18.41
N ALA A 231 13.96 13.30 -17.80
CA ALA A 231 15.27 13.23 -18.40
C ALA A 231 15.27 12.37 -19.67
N ALA A 232 14.69 11.17 -19.59
CA ALA A 232 14.57 10.25 -20.70
C ALA A 232 13.75 10.84 -21.87
N MET A 233 12.63 11.48 -21.57
CA MET A 233 11.77 12.08 -22.59
C MET A 233 12.42 13.31 -23.24
N LYS A 234 13.13 14.13 -22.46
CA LYS A 234 13.88 15.28 -22.97
C LYS A 234 14.99 14.84 -23.95
N GLU A 235 15.72 13.78 -23.61
CA GLU A 235 16.74 13.20 -24.48
C GLU A 235 16.13 12.68 -25.78
N GLN A 236 15.00 11.95 -25.68
CA GLN A 236 14.27 11.45 -26.84
C GLN A 236 13.81 12.54 -27.80
N LEU A 237 13.25 13.63 -27.26
CA LEU A 237 12.81 14.76 -28.09
C LEU A 237 13.97 15.45 -28.78
N ASN A 238 15.13 15.58 -28.10
CA ASN A 238 16.32 16.17 -28.71
C ASN A 238 16.89 15.31 -29.85
N ARG A 239 16.79 13.98 -29.75
CA ARG A 239 17.23 13.06 -30.82
C ARG A 239 16.33 13.06 -32.04
N ASN A 240 15.06 13.40 -31.88
CA ASN A 240 14.06 13.40 -32.96
C ASN A 240 13.71 14.82 -33.44
N SER A 241 14.51 15.83 -33.09
CA SER A 241 14.31 17.24 -33.52
C SER A 241 14.93 17.54 -34.88
N ASP A 242 15.60 16.57 -35.51
CA ASP A 242 16.09 16.57 -36.90
C ASP A 242 15.16 15.70 -37.76
#